data_47040bf4babd6d7c23bc0e7f78f4d646
#
_entry.id   47040bf4babd6d7c23bc0e7f78f4d646
#
_cell.length_a   1.000
_cell.length_b   1.000
_cell.length_c   1.000
_cell.angle_alpha   90.00
_cell.angle_beta   90.00
_cell.angle_gamma   90.00
#
_symmetry.space_group_name_H-M   'P 1'
#
loop_
_entity.id
_entity.type
_entity.pdbx_description
1 polymer ?
#
loop_
_entity_poly.entity_id
_entity_poly.type
_entity_poly.pdbx_seq_one_letter_code
_entity_poly.pdbx_strand_id
1 'polypeptide(L)'
;IDSINEGKPLYSLKDEVIATRKIRESLRSENNQQKLVDSAKEAAEILEQKDLDGFSVSPDLSIYRRKPLRIIKAIFGFASILILLPITLPSSGMQTCLAYFLANNTDEGLDARTSYFLLASMFSLTIIWPIVALISMIVLKTSLVSMPITFIYFLISYYLAASISLVSYDWITDCLEDMRRTKLRKSSEGEKFTSLLLDLKEGLASLK
;
A
#
# COMPACT_ATOMS: atom_id res chain seq x y z
N ILE A 1 -19.92 2.98 16.51
CA ILE A 1 -21.11 2.13 16.59
C ILE A 1 -22.21 2.71 15.71
N ASP A 2 -22.57 3.99 15.87
CA ASP A 2 -23.63 4.61 15.05
C ASP A 2 -23.29 4.62 13.55
N SER A 3 -22.02 4.85 13.18
CA SER A 3 -21.56 4.79 11.80
C SER A 3 -21.57 3.36 11.23
N ILE A 4 -21.33 2.34 12.06
CA ILE A 4 -21.43 0.93 11.66
C ILE A 4 -22.90 0.54 11.45
N ASN A 5 -23.79 1.00 12.33
CA ASN A 5 -25.24 0.75 12.23
C ASN A 5 -25.88 1.51 11.07
N GLU A 6 -25.39 2.70 10.72
CA GLU A 6 -25.90 3.52 9.62
C GLU A 6 -25.23 3.27 8.29
N GLY A 7 -24.17 2.42 8.26
CA GLY A 7 -23.39 2.13 7.03
C GLY A 7 -22.68 3.35 6.46
N LYS A 8 -22.49 4.41 7.25
CA LYS A 8 -21.82 5.63 6.82
C LYS A 8 -20.31 5.49 6.95
N PRO A 9 -19.54 5.82 5.90
CA PRO A 9 -18.09 5.84 6.00
C PRO A 9 -17.62 6.92 6.99
N LEU A 10 -16.57 6.61 7.75
CA LEU A 10 -15.90 7.59 8.60
C LEU A 10 -15.09 8.54 7.70
N TYR A 11 -15.42 9.84 7.74
CA TYR A 11 -14.85 10.82 6.82
C TYR A 11 -13.57 11.49 7.33
N SER A 12 -13.22 11.29 8.61
CA SER A 12 -12.03 11.90 9.17
C SER A 12 -11.31 10.96 10.14
N LEU A 13 -9.98 11.12 10.23
CA LEU A 13 -9.16 10.42 11.22
C LEU A 13 -9.67 10.64 12.66
N LYS A 14 -10.22 11.83 12.94
CA LYS A 14 -10.81 12.15 14.24
C LYS A 14 -12.01 11.24 14.54
N ASP A 15 -12.87 11.00 13.56
CA ASP A 15 -14.06 10.15 13.71
C ASP A 15 -13.66 8.68 13.91
N GLU A 16 -12.61 8.22 13.20
CA GLU A 16 -12.03 6.89 13.40
C GLU A 16 -11.48 6.71 14.81
N VAL A 17 -10.72 7.69 15.32
CA VAL A 17 -10.16 7.66 16.69
C VAL A 17 -11.27 7.65 17.74
N ILE A 18 -12.32 8.45 17.55
CA ILE A 18 -13.46 8.50 18.47
C ILE A 18 -14.21 7.16 18.45
N ALA A 19 -14.49 6.61 17.27
CA ALA A 19 -15.15 5.32 17.12
C ALA A 19 -14.34 4.19 17.78
N THR A 20 -13.02 4.14 17.54
CA THR A 20 -12.12 3.16 18.13
C THR A 20 -12.09 3.25 19.65
N ARG A 21 -12.08 4.47 20.22
CA ARG A 21 -12.12 4.67 21.68
C ARG A 21 -13.45 4.18 22.26
N LYS A 22 -14.57 4.54 21.65
CA LYS A 22 -15.90 4.07 22.10
C LYS A 22 -16.00 2.54 22.09
N ILE A 23 -15.57 1.89 21.01
CA ILE A 23 -15.52 0.42 20.93
C ILE A 23 -14.65 -0.15 22.03
N ARG A 24 -13.46 0.41 22.26
CA ARG A 24 -12.55 -0.05 23.31
C ARG A 24 -13.14 0.11 24.72
N GLU A 25 -13.82 1.21 25.01
CA GLU A 25 -14.49 1.47 26.27
C GLU A 25 -15.66 0.52 26.49
N SER A 26 -16.51 0.32 25.49
CA SER A 26 -17.60 -0.66 25.53
C SER A 26 -17.06 -2.07 25.74
N LEU A 27 -15.99 -2.46 25.03
CA LEU A 27 -15.33 -3.74 25.20
C LEU A 27 -14.73 -3.95 26.60
N ARG A 28 -14.42 -2.93 27.37
CA ARG A 28 -13.91 -3.04 28.75
C ARG A 28 -15.02 -3.24 29.78
N SER A 29 -16.24 -2.86 29.48
CA SER A 29 -17.33 -2.79 30.45
C SER A 29 -18.17 -4.05 30.59
N GLU A 30 -18.12 -4.99 29.62
CA GLU A 30 -18.98 -6.17 29.59
C GLU A 30 -18.26 -7.52 29.59
N ASN A 31 -18.82 -8.50 30.30
CA ASN A 31 -18.25 -9.85 30.47
C ASN A 31 -18.34 -10.74 29.19
N ASN A 32 -19.08 -10.31 28.15
CA ASN A 32 -19.35 -11.12 26.94
C ASN A 32 -18.36 -10.84 25.78
N GLN A 33 -17.27 -10.17 26.05
CA GLN A 33 -16.39 -9.55 25.07
C GLN A 33 -15.33 -10.48 24.51
N GLN A 34 -14.99 -11.55 25.25
CA GLN A 34 -13.92 -12.46 24.83
C GLN A 34 -14.26 -13.11 23.48
N LYS A 35 -15.51 -13.55 23.32
CA LYS A 35 -15.98 -14.15 22.05
C LYS A 35 -15.85 -13.18 20.87
N LEU A 36 -16.19 -11.91 21.07
CA LEU A 36 -16.10 -10.88 20.03
C LEU A 36 -14.64 -10.59 19.64
N VAL A 37 -13.76 -10.53 20.64
CA VAL A 37 -12.31 -10.35 20.42
C VAL A 37 -11.72 -11.56 19.72
N ASP A 38 -12.12 -12.77 20.08
CA ASP A 38 -11.63 -13.99 19.46
C ASP A 38 -12.10 -14.10 18.01
N SER A 39 -13.37 -13.78 17.72
CA SER A 39 -13.87 -13.70 16.33
C SER A 39 -13.14 -12.63 15.50
N ALA A 40 -12.81 -11.48 16.10
CA ALA A 40 -12.06 -10.44 15.43
C ALA A 40 -10.61 -10.85 15.12
N LYS A 41 -9.96 -11.54 16.07
CA LYS A 41 -8.61 -12.08 15.85
C LYS A 41 -8.59 -13.14 14.77
N GLU A 42 -9.53 -14.07 14.81
CA GLU A 42 -9.63 -15.13 13.81
C GLU A 42 -9.91 -14.56 12.41
N ALA A 43 -10.76 -13.53 12.29
CA ALA A 43 -10.97 -12.82 11.04
C ALA A 43 -9.71 -12.10 10.55
N ALA A 44 -8.94 -11.47 11.45
CA ALA A 44 -7.69 -10.82 11.13
C ALA A 44 -6.62 -11.83 10.67
N GLU A 45 -6.51 -12.98 11.33
CA GLU A 45 -5.60 -14.06 10.94
C GLU A 45 -5.90 -14.59 9.53
N ILE A 46 -7.18 -14.74 9.16
CA ILE A 46 -7.56 -15.15 7.79
C ILE A 46 -7.12 -14.12 6.76
N LEU A 47 -7.27 -12.82 7.05
CA LEU A 47 -6.80 -11.76 6.16
C LEU A 47 -5.28 -11.77 6.02
N GLU A 48 -4.56 -11.86 7.14
CA GLU A 48 -3.10 -11.90 7.16
C GLU A 48 -2.54 -13.11 6.38
N GLN A 49 -3.11 -14.30 6.56
CA GLN A 49 -2.71 -15.49 5.80
C GLN A 49 -2.88 -15.35 4.28
N LYS A 50 -3.75 -14.46 3.84
CA LYS A 50 -4.00 -14.16 2.41
C LYS A 50 -3.29 -12.88 1.93
N ASP A 51 -2.43 -12.27 2.75
CA ASP A 51 -1.84 -10.95 2.50
C ASP A 51 -2.91 -9.92 2.13
N LEU A 52 -3.99 -9.88 2.87
CA LEU A 52 -5.07 -8.91 2.76
C LEU A 52 -5.16 -8.09 4.05
N ASP A 53 -5.65 -6.86 3.92
CA ASP A 53 -5.85 -5.95 5.02
C ASP A 53 -7.34 -5.69 5.32
N GLY A 54 -7.61 -4.90 6.35
CA GLY A 54 -8.96 -4.51 6.72
C GLY A 54 -9.69 -3.69 5.65
N PHE A 55 -8.97 -3.03 4.72
CA PHE A 55 -9.57 -2.33 3.57
C PHE A 55 -10.14 -3.29 2.53
N SER A 56 -9.88 -4.58 2.66
CA SER A 56 -10.48 -5.62 1.82
C SER A 56 -11.93 -5.91 2.18
N VAL A 57 -12.40 -5.38 3.32
CA VAL A 57 -13.78 -5.52 3.81
C VAL A 57 -14.55 -4.24 3.52
N SER A 58 -15.70 -4.37 2.88
CA SER A 58 -16.62 -3.26 2.61
C SER A 58 -17.37 -2.83 3.88
N PRO A 59 -17.88 -1.58 3.97
CA PRO A 59 -18.70 -1.12 5.10
C PRO A 59 -19.96 -1.97 5.37
N ASP A 60 -20.45 -2.70 4.39
CA ASP A 60 -21.54 -3.66 4.53
C ASP A 60 -21.09 -5.04 5.05
N LEU A 61 -19.83 -5.15 5.49
CA LEU A 61 -19.18 -6.37 5.98
C LEU A 61 -19.16 -7.50 4.94
N SER A 62 -18.99 -7.15 3.68
CA SER A 62 -18.73 -8.10 2.59
C SER A 62 -17.30 -7.90 2.05
N ILE A 63 -16.74 -8.94 1.44
CA ILE A 63 -15.47 -8.83 0.73
C ILE A 63 -15.69 -8.02 -0.55
N TYR A 64 -14.88 -6.97 -0.77
CA TYR A 64 -14.95 -6.14 -1.96
C TYR A 64 -14.96 -6.96 -3.25
N ARG A 65 -15.84 -6.59 -4.18
CA ARG A 65 -15.93 -7.23 -5.50
C ARG A 65 -14.88 -6.65 -6.44
N ARG A 66 -14.34 -7.52 -7.28
CA ARG A 66 -13.39 -7.14 -8.32
C ARG A 66 -13.97 -6.10 -9.28
N LYS A 67 -13.20 -5.06 -9.55
CA LYS A 67 -13.53 -4.05 -10.57
C LYS A 67 -12.83 -4.43 -11.88
N PRO A 68 -13.55 -4.69 -12.99
CA PRO A 68 -12.93 -5.16 -14.24
C PRO A 68 -11.91 -4.18 -14.81
N LEU A 69 -12.10 -2.89 -14.59
CA LEU A 69 -11.18 -1.83 -15.02
C LEU A 69 -9.77 -1.95 -14.41
N ARG A 70 -9.64 -2.59 -13.24
CA ARG A 70 -8.33 -2.76 -12.57
C ARG A 70 -7.38 -3.67 -13.34
N ILE A 71 -7.90 -4.68 -14.05
CA ILE A 71 -7.05 -5.54 -14.90
C ILE A 71 -6.44 -4.71 -16.04
N ILE A 72 -7.26 -3.91 -16.70
CA ILE A 72 -6.81 -3.06 -17.80
C ILE A 72 -5.74 -2.09 -17.29
N LYS A 73 -5.99 -1.43 -16.15
CA LYS A 73 -5.01 -0.54 -15.51
C LYS A 73 -3.71 -1.28 -15.18
N ALA A 74 -3.78 -2.49 -14.64
CA ALA A 74 -2.60 -3.29 -14.31
C ALA A 74 -1.77 -3.65 -15.55
N ILE A 75 -2.42 -4.00 -16.67
CA ILE A 75 -1.73 -4.27 -17.94
C ILE A 75 -1.03 -3.01 -18.42
N PHE A 76 -1.70 -1.86 -18.42
CA PHE A 76 -1.07 -0.57 -18.78
C PHE A 76 0.04 -0.20 -17.82
N GLY A 77 -0.14 -0.41 -16.51
CA GLY A 77 0.90 -0.19 -15.51
C GLY A 77 2.14 -1.04 -15.75
N PHE A 78 1.96 -2.33 -16.02
CA PHE A 78 3.06 -3.24 -16.33
C PHE A 78 3.80 -2.82 -17.61
N ALA A 79 3.08 -2.49 -18.67
CA ALA A 79 3.67 -1.99 -19.90
C ALA A 79 4.44 -0.68 -19.68
N SER A 80 3.89 0.25 -18.89
CA SER A 80 4.56 1.52 -18.54
C SER A 80 5.86 1.29 -17.79
N ILE A 81 5.88 0.39 -16.81
CA ILE A 81 7.10 0.04 -16.07
C ILE A 81 8.16 -0.53 -17.01
N LEU A 82 7.79 -1.44 -17.91
CA LEU A 82 8.74 -2.02 -18.88
C LEU A 82 9.34 -0.97 -19.83
N ILE A 83 8.50 -0.05 -20.33
CA ILE A 83 8.95 1.02 -21.23
C ILE A 83 9.88 2.00 -20.49
N LEU A 84 9.57 2.31 -19.24
CA LEU A 84 10.35 3.26 -18.46
C LEU A 84 11.57 2.63 -17.75
N LEU A 85 11.71 1.30 -17.80
CA LEU A 85 12.80 0.56 -17.15
C LEU A 85 14.20 1.11 -17.45
N PRO A 86 14.54 1.47 -18.72
CA PRO A 86 15.87 2.02 -19.02
C PRO A 86 16.16 3.36 -18.31
N ILE A 87 15.12 4.11 -17.94
CA ILE A 87 15.24 5.40 -17.24
C ILE A 87 15.18 5.18 -15.72
N THR A 88 14.28 4.32 -15.25
CA THR A 88 14.06 4.12 -13.82
C THR A 88 15.11 3.21 -13.19
N LEU A 89 15.67 2.25 -13.92
CA LEU A 89 16.67 1.33 -13.39
C LEU A 89 17.92 2.08 -12.90
N PRO A 90 18.57 2.96 -13.67
CA PRO A 90 19.75 3.67 -13.21
C PRO A 90 19.43 4.75 -12.15
N SER A 91 18.25 5.36 -12.19
CA SER A 91 17.86 6.43 -11.25
C SER A 91 17.27 5.88 -9.96
N SER A 92 16.06 5.35 -10.04
CA SER A 92 15.29 4.87 -8.87
C SER A 92 15.72 3.47 -8.42
N GLY A 93 16.25 2.63 -9.32
CA GLY A 93 16.74 1.30 -8.99
C GLY A 93 17.93 1.35 -8.05
N MET A 94 18.90 2.24 -8.31
CA MET A 94 20.04 2.45 -7.39
C MET A 94 19.58 2.92 -6.01
N GLN A 95 18.60 3.82 -5.99
CA GLN A 95 17.98 4.29 -4.74
C GLN A 95 17.37 3.13 -3.96
N THR A 96 16.59 2.29 -4.62
CA THR A 96 15.92 1.15 -3.98
C THR A 96 16.93 0.15 -3.46
N CYS A 97 17.98 -0.15 -4.23
CA CYS A 97 19.08 -1.01 -3.79
C CYS A 97 19.79 -0.46 -2.55
N LEU A 98 20.07 0.84 -2.53
CA LEU A 98 20.73 1.49 -1.39
C LEU A 98 19.82 1.46 -0.15
N ALA A 99 18.55 1.79 -0.31
CA ALA A 99 17.56 1.74 0.78
C ALA A 99 17.42 0.33 1.35
N TYR A 100 17.32 -0.67 0.48
CA TYR A 100 17.22 -2.07 0.88
C TYR A 100 18.48 -2.55 1.61
N PHE A 101 19.66 -2.20 1.10
CA PHE A 101 20.94 -2.53 1.72
C PHE A 101 21.07 -1.91 3.13
N LEU A 102 20.74 -0.62 3.27
CA LEU A 102 20.75 0.05 4.56
C LEU A 102 19.74 -0.54 5.54
N ALA A 103 18.51 -0.80 5.08
CA ALA A 103 17.45 -1.33 5.92
C ALA A 103 17.71 -2.76 6.40
N ASN A 104 18.43 -3.60 5.63
CA ASN A 104 18.71 -4.98 6.00
C ASN A 104 19.97 -5.16 6.85
N ASN A 105 20.89 -4.18 6.82
CA ASN A 105 22.13 -4.25 7.61
C ASN A 105 22.01 -3.56 8.98
N THR A 106 20.80 -3.17 9.38
CA THR A 106 20.54 -2.59 10.70
C THR A 106 19.78 -3.58 11.56
N ASP A 107 20.27 -3.80 12.78
CA ASP A 107 19.61 -4.63 13.81
C ASP A 107 18.38 -3.92 14.43
N GLU A 108 18.05 -2.75 13.92
CA GLU A 108 16.95 -1.92 14.41
C GLU A 108 15.60 -2.40 13.83
N GLY A 109 14.50 -2.21 14.58
CA GLY A 109 13.16 -2.70 14.24
C GLY A 109 12.54 -2.08 12.97
N LEU A 110 11.29 -2.45 12.69
CA LEU A 110 10.54 -2.02 11.50
C LEU A 110 10.46 -0.49 11.32
N ASP A 111 10.44 0.26 12.41
CA ASP A 111 10.39 1.73 12.39
C ASP A 111 11.66 2.35 11.79
N ALA A 112 12.81 1.75 12.06
CA ALA A 112 14.08 2.19 11.48
C ALA A 112 14.13 1.96 9.97
N ARG A 113 13.57 0.85 9.47
CA ARG A 113 13.51 0.56 8.01
C ARG A 113 12.79 1.67 7.26
N THR A 114 11.66 2.14 7.78
CA THR A 114 10.90 3.25 7.17
C THR A 114 11.72 4.52 7.11
N SER A 115 12.50 4.81 8.17
CA SER A 115 13.39 5.96 8.21
C SER A 115 14.52 5.87 7.16
N TYR A 116 15.10 4.69 6.94
CA TYR A 116 16.11 4.49 5.91
C TYR A 116 15.55 4.64 4.49
N PHE A 117 14.32 4.15 4.23
CA PHE A 117 13.66 4.38 2.96
C PHE A 117 13.41 5.88 2.70
N LEU A 118 12.95 6.61 3.71
CA LEU A 118 12.75 8.06 3.61
C LEU A 118 14.07 8.80 3.34
N LEU A 119 15.11 8.45 4.10
CA LEU A 119 16.44 9.02 3.94
C LEU A 119 17.00 8.78 2.53
N ALA A 120 16.94 7.54 2.04
CA ALA A 120 17.36 7.18 0.70
C ALA A 120 16.59 7.96 -0.36
N SER A 121 15.28 8.18 -0.17
CA SER A 121 14.47 8.99 -1.07
C SER A 121 14.89 10.45 -1.11
N MET A 122 15.20 11.05 0.03
CA MET A 122 15.70 12.43 0.09
C MET A 122 17.08 12.59 -0.58
N PHE A 123 17.99 11.64 -0.35
CA PHE A 123 19.33 11.67 -0.98
C PHE A 123 19.29 11.38 -2.48
N SER A 124 18.29 10.69 -2.97
CA SER A 124 18.15 10.38 -4.40
C SER A 124 18.00 11.63 -5.23
N LEU A 125 17.14 12.53 -4.81
CA LEU A 125 16.81 13.73 -5.58
C LEU A 125 18.00 14.70 -5.61
N THR A 126 18.76 14.77 -4.52
CA THR A 126 19.83 15.75 -4.34
C THR A 126 21.21 15.24 -4.75
N ILE A 127 21.45 13.93 -4.69
CA ILE A 127 22.78 13.36 -4.92
C ILE A 127 22.74 12.30 -6.04
N ILE A 128 21.89 11.28 -5.92
CA ILE A 128 21.93 10.12 -6.83
C ILE A 128 21.53 10.52 -8.25
N TRP A 129 20.41 11.19 -8.42
CA TRP A 129 19.92 11.56 -9.75
C TRP A 129 20.84 12.55 -10.48
N PRO A 130 21.40 13.60 -9.85
CA PRO A 130 22.42 14.42 -10.49
C PRO A 130 23.64 13.63 -10.95
N ILE A 131 24.15 12.70 -10.13
CA ILE A 131 25.29 11.86 -10.52
C ILE A 131 24.94 10.97 -11.70
N VAL A 132 23.79 10.30 -11.66
CA VAL A 132 23.32 9.44 -12.76
C VAL A 132 23.11 10.26 -14.04
N ALA A 133 22.56 11.47 -13.92
CA ALA A 133 22.41 12.37 -15.07
C ALA A 133 23.78 12.74 -15.70
N LEU A 134 24.76 13.09 -14.89
CA LEU A 134 26.13 13.39 -15.37
C LEU A 134 26.76 12.17 -16.06
N ILE A 135 26.66 10.98 -15.46
CA ILE A 135 27.17 9.75 -16.06
C ILE A 135 26.47 9.47 -17.39
N SER A 136 25.15 9.62 -17.44
CA SER A 136 24.36 9.43 -18.68
C SER A 136 24.78 10.38 -19.79
N MET A 137 25.08 11.64 -19.44
CA MET A 137 25.55 12.62 -20.41
C MET A 137 26.95 12.29 -20.95
N ILE A 138 27.83 11.78 -20.11
CA ILE A 138 29.16 11.33 -20.53
C ILE A 138 29.04 10.14 -21.49
N VAL A 139 28.22 9.15 -21.14
CA VAL A 139 27.99 7.96 -21.95
C VAL A 139 27.39 8.32 -23.32
N LEU A 140 26.45 9.25 -23.35
CA LEU A 140 25.80 9.72 -24.58
C LEU A 140 26.62 10.75 -25.35
N LYS A 141 27.84 11.10 -24.88
CA LYS A 141 28.75 12.06 -25.51
C LYS A 141 28.07 13.40 -25.79
N THR A 142 27.31 13.91 -24.83
CA THR A 142 26.58 15.17 -24.94
C THR A 142 27.57 16.34 -25.17
N SER A 143 27.22 17.24 -26.11
CA SER A 143 28.05 18.44 -26.38
C SER A 143 28.03 19.36 -25.15
N LEU A 144 29.19 20.00 -24.87
CA LEU A 144 29.35 20.97 -23.79
C LEU A 144 28.33 22.11 -23.84
N VAL A 145 27.95 22.54 -25.06
CA VAL A 145 27.00 23.65 -25.27
C VAL A 145 25.58 23.25 -24.84
N SER A 146 25.18 22.02 -25.05
CA SER A 146 23.84 21.51 -24.69
C SER A 146 23.76 20.92 -23.29
N MET A 147 24.90 20.83 -22.58
CA MET A 147 25.04 20.15 -21.29
C MET A 147 24.04 20.63 -20.23
N PRO A 148 23.83 21.93 -19.97
CA PRO A 148 22.90 22.40 -18.94
C PRO A 148 21.45 22.01 -19.23
N ILE A 149 21.02 22.14 -20.48
CA ILE A 149 19.64 21.83 -20.90
C ILE A 149 19.41 20.32 -20.80
N THR A 150 20.37 19.52 -21.28
CA THR A 150 20.31 18.06 -21.22
C THR A 150 20.29 17.56 -19.77
N PHE A 151 21.04 18.17 -18.88
CA PHE A 151 21.04 17.84 -17.44
C PHE A 151 19.66 18.04 -16.83
N ILE A 152 19.04 19.19 -17.04
CA ILE A 152 17.69 19.49 -16.57
C ILE A 152 16.69 18.50 -17.18
N TYR A 153 16.82 18.19 -18.45
CA TYR A 153 15.97 17.21 -19.13
C TYR A 153 16.05 15.83 -18.48
N PHE A 154 17.25 15.35 -18.13
CA PHE A 154 17.40 14.07 -17.41
C PHE A 154 16.73 14.10 -16.04
N LEU A 155 16.93 15.15 -15.25
CA LEU A 155 16.29 15.25 -13.93
C LEU A 155 14.76 15.23 -14.02
N ILE A 156 14.20 15.99 -14.98
CA ILE A 156 12.74 15.98 -15.21
C ILE A 156 12.27 14.59 -15.67
N SER A 157 13.02 13.95 -16.57
CA SER A 157 12.70 12.61 -17.06
C SER A 157 12.73 11.57 -15.94
N TYR A 158 13.71 11.62 -15.03
CA TYR A 158 13.77 10.72 -13.87
C TYR A 158 12.59 10.92 -12.94
N TYR A 159 12.24 12.18 -12.66
CA TYR A 159 11.07 12.49 -11.82
C TYR A 159 9.77 11.98 -12.42
N LEU A 160 9.53 12.24 -13.71
CA LEU A 160 8.34 11.78 -14.40
C LEU A 160 8.29 10.25 -14.48
N ALA A 161 9.41 9.62 -14.81
CA ALA A 161 9.48 8.16 -14.91
C ALA A 161 9.25 7.51 -13.54
N ALA A 162 9.81 8.04 -12.47
CA ALA A 162 9.57 7.55 -11.11
C ALA A 162 8.10 7.71 -10.70
N SER A 163 7.50 8.87 -10.97
CA SER A 163 6.09 9.15 -10.65
C SER A 163 5.12 8.23 -11.41
N ILE A 164 5.35 8.04 -12.70
CA ILE A 164 4.53 7.13 -13.53
C ILE A 164 4.72 5.69 -13.05
N SER A 165 5.93 5.27 -12.71
CA SER A 165 6.21 3.92 -12.23
C SER A 165 5.55 3.65 -10.89
N LEU A 166 5.48 4.63 -9.99
CA LEU A 166 4.79 4.52 -8.70
C LEU A 166 3.29 4.29 -8.91
N VAL A 167 2.63 5.13 -9.71
CA VAL A 167 1.20 4.97 -10.04
C VAL A 167 0.93 3.63 -10.74
N SER A 168 1.85 3.21 -11.60
CA SER A 168 1.77 1.93 -12.30
C SER A 168 1.90 0.75 -11.34
N TYR A 169 2.76 0.85 -10.34
CA TYR A 169 2.90 -0.13 -9.28
C TYR A 169 1.61 -0.25 -8.46
N ASP A 170 0.99 0.86 -8.08
CA ASP A 170 -0.28 0.87 -7.36
C ASP A 170 -1.40 0.17 -8.16
N TRP A 171 -1.45 0.38 -9.49
CA TRP A 171 -2.44 -0.30 -10.34
C TRP A 171 -2.23 -1.83 -10.39
N ILE A 172 -0.97 -2.27 -10.34
CA ILE A 172 -0.64 -3.70 -10.33
C ILE A 172 -0.99 -4.31 -8.97
N THR A 173 -0.60 -3.67 -7.88
CA THR A 173 -0.89 -4.13 -6.51
C THR A 173 -2.38 -4.18 -6.25
N ASP A 174 -3.13 -3.16 -6.62
CA ASP A 174 -4.60 -3.13 -6.58
C ASP A 174 -5.23 -4.33 -7.30
N CYS A 175 -4.69 -4.69 -8.47
CA CYS A 175 -5.18 -5.83 -9.23
C CYS A 175 -4.86 -7.17 -8.54
N LEU A 176 -3.66 -7.31 -7.98
CA LEU A 176 -3.24 -8.50 -7.23
C LEU A 176 -4.10 -8.68 -5.97
N GLU A 177 -4.37 -7.61 -5.24
CA GLU A 177 -5.29 -7.65 -4.10
C GLU A 177 -6.70 -8.07 -4.51
N ASP A 178 -7.25 -7.53 -5.60
CA ASP A 178 -8.55 -7.95 -6.12
C ASP A 178 -8.59 -9.44 -6.51
N MET A 179 -7.46 -9.97 -7.00
CA MET A 179 -7.34 -11.42 -7.25
C MET A 179 -7.35 -12.22 -5.95
N ARG A 180 -6.60 -11.79 -4.93
CA ARG A 180 -6.56 -12.41 -3.60
C ARG A 180 -7.94 -12.38 -2.94
N ARG A 181 -8.64 -11.24 -2.96
CA ARG A 181 -10.03 -11.08 -2.48
C ARG A 181 -10.99 -12.02 -3.18
N THR A 182 -10.86 -12.14 -4.51
CA THR A 182 -11.69 -13.06 -5.30
C THR A 182 -11.41 -14.53 -4.95
N LYS A 183 -10.15 -14.88 -4.70
CA LYS A 183 -9.75 -16.23 -4.29
C LYS A 183 -10.29 -16.56 -2.88
N LEU A 184 -10.15 -15.63 -1.93
CA LEU A 184 -10.71 -15.79 -0.59
C LEU A 184 -12.22 -16.02 -0.65
N ARG A 185 -12.97 -15.17 -1.36
CA ARG A 185 -14.43 -15.29 -1.48
C ARG A 185 -14.93 -16.61 -2.05
N LYS A 186 -14.13 -17.29 -2.88
CA LYS A 186 -14.47 -18.58 -3.49
C LYS A 186 -14.02 -19.79 -2.68
N SER A 187 -13.31 -19.58 -1.60
CA SER A 187 -12.79 -20.63 -0.74
C SER A 187 -13.73 -20.91 0.43
N SER A 188 -13.62 -22.09 1.04
CA SER A 188 -14.29 -22.42 2.30
C SER A 188 -13.93 -21.48 3.45
N GLU A 189 -12.70 -20.98 3.44
CA GLU A 189 -12.25 -19.96 4.39
C GLU A 189 -13.00 -18.63 4.20
N GLY A 190 -13.45 -18.32 2.99
CA GLY A 190 -14.25 -17.13 2.71
C GLY A 190 -15.67 -17.22 3.29
N GLU A 191 -16.25 -18.41 3.31
CA GLU A 191 -17.54 -18.65 3.99
C GLU A 191 -17.39 -18.48 5.51
N LYS A 192 -16.31 -19.07 6.09
CA LYS A 192 -15.98 -18.91 7.50
C LYS A 192 -15.72 -17.45 7.86
N PHE A 193 -14.96 -16.73 7.03
CA PHE A 193 -14.70 -15.31 7.20
C PHE A 193 -15.98 -14.48 7.18
N THR A 194 -16.89 -14.78 6.27
CA THR A 194 -18.18 -14.07 6.18
C THR A 194 -19.04 -14.33 7.42
N SER A 195 -19.06 -15.56 7.96
CA SER A 195 -19.79 -15.86 9.21
C SER A 195 -19.19 -15.11 10.40
N LEU A 196 -17.85 -15.03 10.50
CA LEU A 196 -17.18 -14.24 11.54
C LEU A 196 -17.52 -12.74 11.46
N LEU A 197 -17.59 -12.18 10.25
CA LEU A 197 -18.02 -10.79 10.06
C LEU A 197 -19.47 -10.55 10.48
N LEU A 198 -20.37 -11.50 10.25
CA LEU A 198 -21.76 -11.42 10.71
C LEU A 198 -21.83 -11.48 12.25
N ASP A 199 -21.10 -12.40 12.87
CA ASP A 199 -21.02 -12.51 14.34
C ASP A 199 -20.47 -11.20 14.94
N LEU A 200 -19.45 -10.61 14.32
CA LEU A 200 -18.91 -9.31 14.72
C LEU A 200 -19.94 -8.19 14.61
N LYS A 201 -20.74 -8.18 13.53
CA LYS A 201 -21.78 -7.19 13.33
C LYS A 201 -22.86 -7.29 14.40
N GLU A 202 -23.32 -8.50 14.69
CA GLU A 202 -24.33 -8.74 15.72
C GLU A 202 -23.81 -8.41 17.10
N GLY A 203 -22.56 -8.83 17.42
CA GLY A 203 -21.91 -8.53 18.68
C GLY A 203 -21.68 -7.02 18.86
N LEU A 204 -21.26 -6.29 17.84
CA LEU A 204 -21.11 -4.83 17.90
C LEU A 204 -22.45 -4.10 18.01
N ALA A 205 -23.52 -4.63 17.43
CA ALA A 205 -24.87 -4.07 17.56
C ALA A 205 -25.44 -4.25 18.97
N SER A 206 -25.03 -5.30 19.70
CA SER A 206 -25.45 -5.55 21.08
C SER A 206 -24.71 -4.67 22.11
N LEU A 207 -23.60 -4.03 21.75
CA LEU A 207 -22.84 -3.10 22.58
C LEU A 207 -23.50 -1.68 22.65
N LYS A 208 -24.79 -1.61 22.89
CA LYS A 208 -25.54 -0.33 23.01
C LYS A 208 -25.46 0.25 24.40
#